data_d09b01dbeb422f4c7d2cb25a5e9ac6a4
#
_entry.id   d09b01dbeb422f4c7d2cb25a5e9ac6a4
#
_cell.length_a   1.000
_cell.length_b   1.000
_cell.length_c   1.000
_cell.angle_alpha   90.00
_cell.angle_beta   90.00
_cell.angle_gamma   90.00
#
_symmetry.space_group_name_H-M   'P 1'
#
loop_
_entity.id
_entity.type
_entity.pdbx_description
1 polymer ?
#
loop_
_entity_poly.entity_id
_entity_poly.type
_entity_poly.pdbx_seq_one_letter_code
_entity_poly.pdbx_strand_id
1 'polypeptide(L)'
;MKQHRGEEGVSEVVGVMLLVGLTVLGVAIVAAIFLSSPQPDEIPHAAIAAGNTSGKLILAHEGGDPLRAGEYQIYIDTGSGLVERTGDFSEPEGGIWSIGESINYTGTETPRRVVVTVISGGSETILSEPAFVGGGAKFSPDPVEPGDTNGDDEPEESFVDFVINENVFVYGTTLSIGEGTGKGSVNVIGPGATIVITRGLEPEDLGGNGGISVSNIYINGSVSKDSGSASLGSEEAPGAIYINGDLVLLGGNRNIYGKVYVNGDCDLGGVIIHDDVYVNGDVTLRRNVISFVDGAHIYCTGNINLLPGVDSSTLDHCTDQTPFPGFTMPDQGIPSTKPAEWYTAKEYDQNGILTNNLRIFAPSYSSTSWRNTAENVIIIARTGDITITGMGSSGVTGIFFAPNGKVTFEGAFLEGVVIARDGFFIINGNTKVTFKNIDQYISNPADYPF
;
A
#
# COMPACT_ATOMS: atom_id res chain seq x y z
N MET A 1 9.58 -71.79 -57.05
CA MET A 1 9.00 -70.68 -56.37
C MET A 1 9.10 -70.90 -54.82
N LYS A 2 10.09 -70.34 -54.15
CA LYS A 2 10.25 -70.42 -52.71
C LYS A 2 9.81 -69.04 -52.13
N GLN A 3 8.80 -69.10 -51.30
CA GLN A 3 8.25 -67.93 -50.58
C GLN A 3 9.26 -67.46 -49.58
N HIS A 4 9.83 -66.29 -49.76
CA HIS A 4 10.38 -65.47 -48.71
C HIS A 4 9.24 -64.63 -48.08
N ARG A 5 8.60 -65.17 -47.08
CA ARG A 5 7.53 -64.50 -46.29
C ARG A 5 7.70 -64.73 -44.81
N GLY A 6 8.86 -64.48 -44.25
CA GLY A 6 9.08 -64.70 -42.82
C GLY A 6 9.98 -63.68 -42.14
N GLU A 7 10.78 -62.93 -42.86
CA GLU A 7 11.78 -62.04 -42.23
C GLU A 7 11.35 -60.62 -42.00
N GLU A 8 10.37 -60.10 -42.79
CA GLU A 8 9.90 -58.72 -42.64
C GLU A 8 9.08 -58.49 -41.36
N GLY A 9 8.23 -59.48 -40.96
CA GLY A 9 7.39 -59.35 -39.75
C GLY A 9 8.18 -59.40 -38.44
N VAL A 10 9.33 -60.07 -38.42
CA VAL A 10 10.19 -60.14 -37.22
C VAL A 10 10.94 -58.82 -37.03
N SER A 11 11.34 -58.16 -38.12
CA SER A 11 12.01 -56.86 -38.07
C SER A 11 11.11 -55.74 -37.56
N GLU A 12 9.82 -55.71 -37.94
CA GLU A 12 8.85 -54.72 -37.41
C GLU A 12 8.58 -54.89 -35.92
N VAL A 13 8.38 -56.12 -35.48
CA VAL A 13 8.13 -56.40 -34.05
C VAL A 13 9.34 -56.06 -33.20
N VAL A 14 10.55 -56.34 -33.64
CA VAL A 14 11.78 -56.00 -32.97
C VAL A 14 11.98 -54.47 -32.94
N GLY A 15 11.62 -53.77 -34.04
CA GLY A 15 11.68 -52.30 -34.12
C GLY A 15 10.72 -51.63 -33.11
N VAL A 16 9.47 -52.13 -33.05
CA VAL A 16 8.49 -51.61 -32.06
C VAL A 16 8.91 -51.90 -30.63
N MET A 17 9.42 -53.09 -30.34
CA MET A 17 9.92 -53.43 -28.99
C MET A 17 11.12 -52.54 -28.58
N LEU A 18 12.03 -52.25 -29.50
CA LEU A 18 13.16 -51.36 -29.27
C LEU A 18 12.69 -49.92 -29.01
N LEU A 19 11.72 -49.43 -29.79
CA LEU A 19 11.14 -48.10 -29.64
C LEU A 19 10.48 -47.97 -28.27
N VAL A 20 9.63 -48.96 -27.86
CA VAL A 20 8.97 -48.97 -26.57
C VAL A 20 10.01 -49.05 -25.43
N GLY A 21 11.04 -49.87 -25.59
CA GLY A 21 12.12 -49.97 -24.62
C GLY A 21 12.88 -48.64 -24.43
N LEU A 22 13.18 -47.96 -25.54
CA LEU A 22 13.84 -46.66 -25.53
C LEU A 22 12.98 -45.55 -24.92
N THR A 23 11.68 -45.54 -25.20
CA THR A 23 10.75 -44.57 -24.59
C THR A 23 10.59 -44.80 -23.09
N VAL A 24 10.47 -46.03 -22.64
CA VAL A 24 10.38 -46.35 -21.19
C VAL A 24 11.68 -45.97 -20.49
N LEU A 25 12.85 -46.24 -21.10
CA LEU A 25 14.15 -45.82 -20.55
C LEU A 25 14.25 -44.30 -20.48
N GLY A 26 13.82 -43.58 -21.52
CA GLY A 26 13.80 -42.13 -21.54
C GLY A 26 12.91 -41.51 -20.44
N VAL A 27 11.71 -42.05 -20.27
CA VAL A 27 10.79 -41.63 -19.20
C VAL A 27 11.38 -41.94 -17.82
N ALA A 28 12.00 -43.11 -17.64
CA ALA A 28 12.65 -43.50 -16.39
C ALA A 28 13.81 -42.55 -16.00
N ILE A 29 14.62 -42.15 -17.00
CA ILE A 29 15.72 -41.18 -16.76
C ILE A 29 15.17 -39.81 -16.40
N VAL A 30 14.16 -39.32 -17.10
CA VAL A 30 13.52 -38.04 -16.79
C VAL A 30 12.88 -38.07 -15.40
N ALA A 31 12.16 -39.14 -15.08
CA ALA A 31 11.58 -39.31 -13.76
C ALA A 31 12.66 -39.37 -12.65
N ALA A 32 13.78 -40.05 -12.89
CA ALA A 32 14.89 -40.11 -11.93
C ALA A 32 15.52 -38.72 -11.72
N ILE A 33 15.65 -37.90 -12.76
CA ILE A 33 16.15 -36.51 -12.63
C ILE A 33 15.20 -35.65 -11.81
N PHE A 34 13.88 -35.72 -12.10
CA PHE A 34 12.88 -34.96 -11.32
C PHE A 34 12.77 -35.40 -9.87
N LEU A 35 12.87 -36.69 -9.58
CA LEU A 35 12.82 -37.23 -8.22
C LEU A 35 14.14 -37.06 -7.44
N SER A 36 15.26 -36.81 -8.13
CA SER A 36 16.56 -36.54 -7.50
C SER A 36 16.88 -35.05 -7.41
N SER A 37 16.04 -34.17 -7.94
CA SER A 37 16.19 -32.73 -7.72
C SER A 37 15.97 -32.45 -6.23
N PRO A 38 16.93 -31.81 -5.53
CA PRO A 38 16.69 -31.39 -4.16
C PRO A 38 15.48 -30.46 -4.18
N GLN A 39 14.50 -30.74 -3.29
CA GLN A 39 13.42 -29.79 -3.07
C GLN A 39 14.06 -28.49 -2.58
N PRO A 40 13.59 -27.32 -3.05
CA PRO A 40 13.99 -26.07 -2.44
C PRO A 40 13.69 -26.15 -0.93
N ASP A 41 14.66 -25.78 -0.11
CA ASP A 41 14.43 -25.67 1.33
C ASP A 41 13.31 -24.64 1.55
N GLU A 42 12.26 -25.04 2.24
CA GLU A 42 11.15 -24.15 2.58
C GLU A 42 11.68 -23.05 3.49
N ILE A 43 11.42 -21.81 3.14
CA ILE A 43 11.72 -20.66 3.99
C ILE A 43 10.63 -20.65 5.08
N PRO A 44 10.99 -20.74 6.37
CA PRO A 44 10.03 -20.69 7.45
C PRO A 44 9.22 -19.38 7.39
N HIS A 45 7.92 -19.45 7.68
CA HIS A 45 7.05 -18.30 7.82
C HIS A 45 6.72 -18.12 9.29
N ALA A 46 7.09 -16.99 9.87
CA ALA A 46 6.75 -16.67 11.26
C ALA A 46 6.36 -15.21 11.42
N ALA A 47 5.32 -14.97 12.20
CA ALA A 47 4.90 -13.65 12.61
C ALA A 47 5.59 -13.30 13.93
N ILE A 48 6.43 -12.26 13.92
CA ILE A 48 7.15 -11.79 15.08
C ILE A 48 6.64 -10.39 15.41
N ALA A 49 6.16 -10.20 16.63
CA ALA A 49 5.82 -8.89 17.17
C ALA A 49 6.94 -8.38 18.08
N ALA A 50 7.14 -7.08 18.10
CA ALA A 50 8.06 -6.44 19.02
C ALA A 50 7.31 -5.59 20.04
N GLY A 51 7.72 -5.63 21.28
CA GLY A 51 7.15 -4.85 22.38
C GLY A 51 8.23 -4.34 23.31
N ASN A 52 7.82 -3.49 24.24
CA ASN A 52 8.70 -2.99 25.32
C ASN A 52 8.07 -3.29 26.66
N THR A 53 8.77 -4.01 27.51
CA THR A 53 8.37 -4.23 28.89
C THR A 53 9.45 -3.70 29.83
N SER A 54 9.11 -2.73 30.65
CA SER A 54 10.02 -2.08 31.61
C SER A 54 11.28 -1.48 30.97
N GLY A 55 11.14 -0.93 29.74
CA GLY A 55 12.24 -0.29 29.02
C GLY A 55 13.16 -1.26 28.27
N LYS A 56 12.78 -2.55 28.14
CA LYS A 56 13.53 -3.57 27.39
C LYS A 56 12.72 -4.07 26.21
N LEU A 57 13.38 -4.24 25.09
CA LEU A 57 12.81 -4.85 23.90
C LEU A 57 12.47 -6.32 24.15
N ILE A 58 11.28 -6.71 23.75
CA ILE A 58 10.81 -8.11 23.73
C ILE A 58 10.34 -8.42 22.33
N LEU A 59 10.72 -9.59 21.83
CA LEU A 59 10.19 -10.15 20.60
C LEU A 59 9.30 -11.35 20.95
N ALA A 60 8.06 -11.34 20.47
CA ALA A 60 7.10 -12.42 20.68
C ALA A 60 6.84 -13.15 19.34
N HIS A 61 6.86 -14.48 19.37
CA HIS A 61 6.46 -15.30 18.24
C HIS A 61 4.93 -15.46 18.26
N GLU A 62 4.23 -14.76 17.37
CA GLU A 62 2.76 -14.71 17.36
C GLU A 62 2.11 -15.73 16.42
N GLY A 63 2.87 -16.31 15.49
CA GLY A 63 2.30 -17.31 14.58
C GLY A 63 3.30 -17.86 13.57
N GLY A 64 2.93 -18.94 12.89
CA GLY A 64 3.72 -19.57 11.84
C GLY A 64 4.65 -20.69 12.33
N ASP A 65 5.74 -20.90 11.62
CA ASP A 65 6.65 -22.02 11.86
C ASP A 65 7.57 -21.74 13.03
N PRO A 66 7.89 -22.75 13.88
CA PRO A 66 8.86 -22.60 14.96
C PRO A 66 10.26 -22.37 14.41
N LEU A 67 10.99 -21.42 15.01
CA LEU A 67 12.34 -21.04 14.60
C LEU A 67 13.37 -21.71 15.51
N ARG A 68 14.32 -22.45 14.95
CA ARG A 68 15.37 -23.12 15.73
C ARG A 68 16.57 -22.21 15.92
N ALA A 69 17.19 -22.30 17.08
CA ALA A 69 18.45 -21.60 17.34
C ALA A 69 19.52 -21.99 16.30
N GLY A 70 20.11 -20.96 15.67
CA GLY A 70 21.06 -21.12 14.57
C GLY A 70 20.43 -21.12 13.16
N GLU A 71 19.09 -21.19 13.04
CA GLU A 71 18.35 -21.05 11.78
C GLU A 71 17.77 -19.63 11.61
N TYR A 72 17.88 -18.76 12.61
CA TYR A 72 17.51 -17.36 12.54
C TYR A 72 18.59 -16.46 13.11
N GLN A 73 18.58 -15.20 12.68
CA GLN A 73 19.43 -14.15 13.24
C GLN A 73 18.58 -12.92 13.54
N ILE A 74 19.00 -12.15 14.55
CA ILE A 74 18.35 -10.93 14.96
C ILE A 74 19.36 -9.80 14.84
N TYR A 75 19.02 -8.83 14.03
CA TYR A 75 19.78 -7.61 13.85
C TYR A 75 19.11 -6.48 14.59
N ILE A 76 19.90 -5.67 15.26
CA ILE A 76 19.45 -4.47 15.95
C ILE A 76 20.20 -3.28 15.38
N ASP A 77 19.48 -2.20 15.12
CA ASP A 77 20.04 -0.87 14.91
C ASP A 77 19.84 -0.05 16.18
N THR A 78 20.91 0.53 16.68
CA THR A 78 20.94 1.45 17.84
C THR A 78 21.30 2.87 17.40
N GLY A 79 21.36 3.12 16.06
CA GLY A 79 21.76 4.40 15.44
C GLY A 79 23.08 4.35 14.71
N SER A 80 23.71 3.18 14.59
CA SER A 80 24.98 2.95 13.87
C SER A 80 24.87 1.90 12.76
N GLY A 81 23.63 1.59 12.33
CA GLY A 81 23.33 0.55 11.36
C GLY A 81 23.00 -0.80 12.01
N LEU A 82 22.46 -1.71 11.19
CA LEU A 82 22.08 -3.06 11.62
C LEU A 82 23.30 -3.89 12.00
N VAL A 83 23.32 -4.36 13.24
CA VAL A 83 24.36 -5.23 13.78
C VAL A 83 23.71 -6.52 14.29
N GLU A 84 24.29 -7.65 13.95
CA GLU A 84 23.85 -8.96 14.43
C GLU A 84 23.96 -9.02 15.97
N ARG A 85 22.86 -9.34 16.64
CA ARG A 85 22.70 -9.32 18.10
C ARG A 85 21.89 -10.49 18.64
N THR A 86 21.78 -11.60 17.92
CA THR A 86 21.01 -12.79 18.35
C THR A 86 21.44 -13.27 19.74
N GLY A 87 22.75 -13.24 20.01
CA GLY A 87 23.29 -13.61 21.31
C GLY A 87 22.96 -12.66 22.46
N ASP A 88 22.46 -11.49 22.19
CA ASP A 88 22.03 -10.50 23.19
C ASP A 88 20.54 -10.69 23.57
N PHE A 89 19.87 -11.72 23.05
CA PHE A 89 18.52 -12.11 23.46
C PHE A 89 18.55 -13.34 24.38
N SER A 90 17.52 -13.45 25.23
CA SER A 90 17.33 -14.67 26.03
C SER A 90 17.06 -15.85 25.08
N GLU A 91 17.63 -17.00 25.39
CA GLU A 91 17.38 -18.23 24.62
C GLU A 91 15.91 -18.67 24.80
N PRO A 92 15.22 -19.09 23.72
CA PRO A 92 13.90 -19.70 23.82
C PRO A 92 13.97 -21.07 24.50
N GLU A 93 12.88 -21.52 25.11
CA GLU A 93 12.83 -22.77 25.84
C GLU A 93 13.16 -23.97 24.92
N GLY A 94 14.15 -24.74 25.27
CA GLY A 94 14.60 -25.89 24.47
C GLY A 94 15.28 -25.54 23.14
N GLY A 95 15.67 -24.29 22.92
CA GLY A 95 16.34 -23.83 21.69
C GLY A 95 15.43 -23.73 20.47
N ILE A 96 14.13 -23.73 20.66
CA ILE A 96 13.13 -23.58 19.59
C ILE A 96 12.20 -22.45 19.98
N TRP A 97 12.19 -21.39 19.19
CA TRP A 97 11.29 -20.26 19.40
C TRP A 97 9.93 -20.55 18.76
N SER A 98 8.95 -20.86 19.59
CA SER A 98 7.63 -21.34 19.22
C SER A 98 6.55 -20.28 19.44
N ILE A 99 5.39 -20.48 18.84
CA ILE A 99 4.21 -19.60 18.99
C ILE A 99 3.89 -19.40 20.48
N GLY A 100 3.71 -18.14 20.87
CA GLY A 100 3.40 -17.71 22.24
C GLY A 100 4.64 -17.51 23.11
N GLU A 101 5.84 -17.85 22.65
CA GLU A 101 7.07 -17.59 23.38
C GLU A 101 7.64 -16.22 23.06
N SER A 102 8.27 -15.62 24.05
CA SER A 102 8.92 -14.32 23.95
C SER A 102 10.36 -14.39 24.36
N ILE A 103 11.23 -13.75 23.59
CA ILE A 103 12.65 -13.57 23.90
C ILE A 103 12.93 -12.12 24.24
N ASN A 104 13.77 -11.90 25.26
CA ASN A 104 14.03 -10.58 25.81
C ASN A 104 15.43 -10.12 25.43
N TYR A 105 15.54 -8.87 24.99
CA TYR A 105 16.82 -8.23 24.77
C TYR A 105 17.52 -7.96 26.10
N THR A 106 18.73 -8.45 26.25
CA THR A 106 19.56 -8.34 27.46
C THR A 106 20.65 -7.28 27.33
N GLY A 107 20.85 -6.72 26.13
CA GLY A 107 21.82 -5.67 25.86
C GLY A 107 21.52 -4.39 26.61
N THR A 108 22.49 -3.49 26.66
CA THR A 108 22.41 -2.20 27.36
C THR A 108 22.03 -1.03 26.45
N GLU A 109 22.13 -1.25 25.13
CA GLU A 109 21.82 -0.24 24.12
C GLU A 109 20.31 -0.16 23.90
N THR A 110 19.81 0.99 23.45
CA THR A 110 18.39 1.16 23.15
C THR A 110 18.17 0.86 21.66
N PRO A 111 17.48 -0.24 21.32
CA PRO A 111 17.17 -0.57 19.94
C PRO A 111 16.24 0.47 19.32
N ARG A 112 16.53 0.87 18.09
CA ARG A 112 15.69 1.75 17.25
C ARG A 112 14.95 0.92 16.19
N ARG A 113 15.62 -0.11 15.66
CA ARG A 113 15.13 -0.99 14.62
C ARG A 113 15.53 -2.42 14.90
N VAL A 114 14.68 -3.36 14.58
CA VAL A 114 14.93 -4.80 14.74
C VAL A 114 14.55 -5.49 13.44
N VAL A 115 15.44 -6.36 12.97
CA VAL A 115 15.19 -7.23 11.80
C VAL A 115 15.45 -8.65 12.21
N VAL A 116 14.52 -9.54 11.97
CA VAL A 116 14.67 -10.98 12.16
C VAL A 116 14.84 -11.62 10.79
N THR A 117 15.89 -12.38 10.61
CA THR A 117 16.19 -13.12 9.39
C THR A 117 16.16 -14.63 9.65
N VAL A 118 15.98 -15.42 8.61
CA VAL A 118 16.12 -16.87 8.64
C VAL A 118 17.17 -17.33 7.64
N ILE A 119 17.88 -18.40 8.00
CA ILE A 119 18.88 -19.04 7.17
C ILE A 119 18.29 -20.34 6.64
N SER A 120 18.03 -20.40 5.33
CA SER A 120 17.51 -21.57 4.65
C SER A 120 18.32 -21.82 3.37
N GLY A 121 18.72 -23.08 3.14
CA GLY A 121 19.50 -23.45 1.96
C GLY A 121 20.84 -22.71 1.82
N GLY A 122 21.41 -22.19 2.92
CA GLY A 122 22.65 -21.41 2.92
C GLY A 122 22.47 -19.95 2.47
N SER A 123 21.24 -19.48 2.32
CA SER A 123 20.89 -18.10 2.06
C SER A 123 20.16 -17.49 3.27
N GLU A 124 20.45 -16.23 3.55
CA GLU A 124 19.79 -15.47 4.60
C GLU A 124 18.69 -14.61 3.98
N THR A 125 17.48 -14.67 4.56
CA THR A 125 16.31 -13.95 4.07
C THR A 125 15.62 -13.24 5.22
N ILE A 126 15.15 -12.00 5.00
CA ILE A 126 14.38 -11.26 6.01
C ILE A 126 13.06 -11.99 6.24
N LEU A 127 12.81 -12.36 7.50
CA LEU A 127 11.58 -12.97 7.95
C LEU A 127 10.60 -11.94 8.44
N SER A 128 11.04 -11.00 9.25
CA SER A 128 10.19 -9.97 9.87
C SER A 128 11.02 -8.75 10.25
N GLU A 129 10.38 -7.59 10.13
CA GLU A 129 10.86 -6.32 10.67
C GLU A 129 9.78 -5.75 11.57
N PRO A 130 9.67 -6.22 12.82
CA PRO A 130 8.57 -5.84 13.69
C PRO A 130 8.72 -4.39 14.17
N ALA A 131 7.69 -3.58 13.93
CA ALA A 131 7.59 -2.26 14.53
C ALA A 131 7.27 -2.37 16.01
N PHE A 132 7.87 -1.51 16.86
CA PHE A 132 7.56 -1.45 18.28
C PHE A 132 7.45 -0.01 18.77
N VAL A 133 6.40 0.25 19.56
CA VAL A 133 6.17 1.53 20.18
C VAL A 133 6.84 1.49 21.55
N GLY A 134 7.89 2.30 21.74
CA GLY A 134 8.52 2.46 23.06
C GLY A 134 10.01 2.15 23.17
N GLY A 135 10.72 1.96 22.11
CA GLY A 135 12.17 2.19 22.14
C GLY A 135 12.37 3.67 22.38
N GLY A 136 12.69 4.08 23.58
CA GLY A 136 13.05 5.39 24.13
C GLY A 136 13.06 6.68 23.32
N ALA A 137 12.40 6.75 22.19
CA ALA A 137 12.17 7.97 21.44
C ALA A 137 10.80 8.54 21.83
N LYS A 138 10.77 9.34 22.87
CA LYS A 138 9.70 10.33 23.04
C LYS A 138 9.83 11.28 21.86
N PHE A 139 8.90 11.25 20.92
CA PHE A 139 8.63 12.41 20.10
C PHE A 139 8.10 13.51 21.01
N SER A 140 8.99 14.37 21.45
CA SER A 140 8.64 15.67 21.99
C SER A 140 8.85 16.66 20.86
N PRO A 141 7.87 17.49 20.49
CA PRO A 141 8.09 18.59 19.58
C PRO A 141 8.74 19.73 20.36
N ASP A 142 9.99 19.59 20.71
CA ASP A 142 10.80 20.73 21.18
C ASP A 142 11.54 21.33 20.00
N PRO A 143 11.61 22.66 19.90
CA PRO A 143 12.28 23.36 18.83
C PRO A 143 13.78 22.99 18.84
N VAL A 144 14.27 22.52 17.70
CA VAL A 144 15.68 22.23 17.51
C VAL A 144 16.46 23.54 17.60
N GLU A 145 17.30 23.69 18.64
CA GLU A 145 18.34 24.70 18.64
C GLU A 145 19.38 24.42 17.55
N PRO A 146 19.90 25.42 16.84
CA PRO A 146 20.89 25.21 15.78
C PRO A 146 22.26 24.94 16.39
N GLY A 147 22.74 23.72 16.26
CA GLY A 147 24.14 23.38 16.50
C GLY A 147 24.37 22.03 17.16
N ASP A 148 24.26 20.94 16.43
CA ASP A 148 25.19 19.83 16.58
C ASP A 148 25.25 19.01 15.27
N THR A 149 26.34 19.17 14.56
CA THR A 149 26.67 18.41 13.37
C THR A 149 27.64 17.32 13.78
N ASN A 150 27.15 16.12 14.12
CA ASN A 150 27.90 14.87 14.05
C ASN A 150 26.97 13.69 14.38
N GLY A 151 26.51 13.01 13.37
CA GLY A 151 25.81 11.75 13.48
C GLY A 151 25.46 11.28 12.06
N ASP A 152 26.12 10.24 11.61
CA ASP A 152 25.73 9.52 10.40
C ASP A 152 24.41 8.77 10.69
N ASP A 153 23.28 9.51 10.75
CA ASP A 153 21.97 8.94 10.70
C ASP A 153 21.72 8.56 9.23
N GLU A 154 21.57 7.27 8.94
CA GLU A 154 20.84 6.90 7.73
C GLU A 154 19.48 7.62 7.81
N PRO A 155 19.15 8.48 6.86
CA PRO A 155 17.96 9.30 6.97
C PRO A 155 16.74 8.37 6.99
N GLU A 156 15.92 8.47 8.03
CA GLU A 156 14.51 8.07 7.92
C GLU A 156 14.02 8.57 6.57
N GLU A 157 13.39 7.70 5.77
CA GLU A 157 12.92 8.06 4.43
C GLU A 157 12.20 9.40 4.54
N SER A 158 12.77 10.44 3.98
CA SER A 158 12.20 11.77 4.13
C SER A 158 10.82 11.77 3.49
N PHE A 159 9.91 12.62 3.96
CA PHE A 159 8.60 12.77 3.32
C PHE A 159 8.74 12.97 1.79
N VAL A 160 9.80 13.66 1.38
CA VAL A 160 10.11 13.90 -0.04
C VAL A 160 10.45 12.59 -0.75
N ASP A 161 11.29 11.76 -0.17
CA ASP A 161 11.66 10.46 -0.74
C ASP A 161 10.44 9.53 -0.80
N PHE A 162 9.63 9.50 0.24
CA PHE A 162 8.36 8.79 0.25
C PHE A 162 7.41 9.24 -0.87
N VAL A 163 7.23 10.56 -1.06
CA VAL A 163 6.39 11.09 -2.15
C VAL A 163 6.88 10.66 -3.52
N ILE A 164 8.20 10.60 -3.71
CA ILE A 164 8.81 10.22 -4.99
C ILE A 164 8.75 8.72 -5.20
N ASN A 165 9.25 7.95 -4.24
CA ASN A 165 9.43 6.50 -4.35
C ASN A 165 8.09 5.77 -4.44
N GLU A 166 7.11 6.19 -3.64
CA GLU A 166 5.77 5.62 -3.61
C GLU A 166 4.81 6.28 -4.62
N ASN A 167 5.29 7.22 -5.45
CA ASN A 167 4.45 7.96 -6.39
C ASN A 167 3.22 8.59 -5.70
N VAL A 168 3.41 9.27 -4.57
CA VAL A 168 2.30 9.82 -3.81
C VAL A 168 1.60 10.92 -4.59
N PHE A 169 0.33 10.69 -4.86
CA PHE A 169 -0.54 11.56 -5.64
C PHE A 169 -1.32 12.53 -4.76
N VAL A 170 -2.00 11.98 -3.76
CA VAL A 170 -2.75 12.74 -2.76
C VAL A 170 -2.31 12.29 -1.38
N TYR A 171 -2.02 13.25 -0.52
CA TYR A 171 -1.74 13.01 0.89
C TYR A 171 -2.51 14.02 1.74
N GLY A 172 -3.36 13.55 2.65
CA GLY A 172 -4.14 14.42 3.54
C GLY A 172 -5.16 13.69 4.38
N THR A 173 -5.92 14.44 5.17
CA THR A 173 -6.94 13.85 6.05
C THR A 173 -8.11 13.23 5.31
N THR A 174 -8.48 13.76 4.15
CA THR A 174 -9.56 13.24 3.31
C THR A 174 -9.35 13.53 1.84
N LEU A 175 -10.02 12.76 0.99
CA LEU A 175 -10.21 13.01 -0.42
C LEU A 175 -11.72 13.03 -0.69
N SER A 176 -12.31 14.20 -0.83
CA SER A 176 -13.74 14.35 -1.12
C SER A 176 -13.97 14.55 -2.59
N ILE A 177 -14.67 13.62 -3.22
CA ILE A 177 -15.03 13.63 -4.65
C ILE A 177 -16.54 13.79 -4.87
N GLY A 178 -17.27 14.29 -3.87
CA GLY A 178 -18.71 14.30 -3.86
C GLY A 178 -19.41 15.56 -3.43
N GLU A 179 -18.70 16.54 -2.92
CA GLU A 179 -19.28 17.77 -2.41
C GLU A 179 -19.70 18.74 -3.54
N GLY A 180 -20.97 18.74 -3.90
CA GLY A 180 -21.53 19.73 -4.82
C GLY A 180 -22.91 19.36 -5.34
N THR A 181 -23.69 20.35 -5.76
CA THR A 181 -25.05 20.19 -6.28
C THR A 181 -25.12 19.54 -7.67
N GLY A 182 -24.00 19.27 -8.30
CA GLY A 182 -23.90 18.61 -9.60
C GLY A 182 -23.49 17.15 -9.41
N LYS A 183 -24.43 16.22 -9.51
CA LYS A 183 -24.23 14.77 -9.45
C LYS A 183 -23.45 14.24 -10.66
N GLY A 184 -22.24 14.72 -10.88
CA GLY A 184 -21.33 14.18 -11.88
C GLY A 184 -20.38 13.15 -11.28
N SER A 185 -19.74 12.39 -12.14
CA SER A 185 -18.71 11.41 -11.75
C SER A 185 -17.35 12.09 -11.72
N VAL A 186 -16.74 12.20 -10.55
CA VAL A 186 -15.33 12.58 -10.42
C VAL A 186 -14.48 11.33 -10.57
N ASN A 187 -13.48 11.38 -11.43
CA ASN A 187 -12.53 10.28 -11.60
C ASN A 187 -11.14 10.74 -11.16
N VAL A 188 -10.61 10.05 -10.16
CA VAL A 188 -9.23 10.21 -9.69
C VAL A 188 -8.42 9.05 -10.29
N ILE A 189 -7.47 9.34 -11.16
CA ILE A 189 -6.77 8.37 -12.00
C ILE A 189 -5.27 8.45 -11.76
N GLY A 190 -4.70 7.35 -11.30
CA GLY A 190 -3.27 7.24 -11.04
C GLY A 190 -2.79 5.79 -11.08
N PRO A 191 -2.73 5.14 -12.26
CA PRO A 191 -2.08 3.83 -12.35
C PRO A 191 -0.61 3.97 -11.94
N GLY A 192 -0.16 3.10 -11.03
CA GLY A 192 1.16 3.15 -10.42
C GLY A 192 1.33 4.21 -9.32
N ALA A 193 0.28 4.98 -9.00
CA ALA A 193 0.34 5.99 -7.95
C ALA A 193 -0.22 5.50 -6.60
N THR A 194 0.07 6.28 -5.57
CA THR A 194 -0.36 6.05 -4.19
C THR A 194 -1.18 7.23 -3.65
N ILE A 195 -2.27 6.92 -2.95
CA ILE A 195 -3.05 7.87 -2.17
C ILE A 195 -2.93 7.52 -0.70
N VAL A 196 -2.73 8.52 0.15
CA VAL A 196 -2.70 8.39 1.61
C VAL A 196 -3.75 9.30 2.24
N ILE A 197 -4.75 8.70 2.85
CA ILE A 197 -5.81 9.37 3.60
C ILE A 197 -5.61 9.07 5.08
N THR A 198 -5.29 10.09 5.86
CA THR A 198 -4.96 9.92 7.28
C THR A 198 -6.18 9.90 8.20
N ARG A 199 -7.40 9.96 7.64
CA ARG A 199 -8.71 9.75 8.28
C ARG A 199 -9.54 8.79 7.42
N GLY A 200 -10.70 8.36 7.87
CA GLY A 200 -11.65 7.58 7.06
C GLY A 200 -12.29 8.36 5.92
N LEU A 201 -12.99 7.66 5.06
CA LEU A 201 -13.83 8.23 4.00
C LEU A 201 -15.30 8.04 4.37
N GLU A 202 -16.00 9.15 4.51
CA GLU A 202 -17.42 9.18 4.81
C GLU A 202 -18.28 9.03 3.54
N PRO A 203 -19.58 8.71 3.64
CA PRO A 203 -20.45 8.53 2.47
C PRO A 203 -20.47 9.70 1.50
N GLU A 204 -20.37 10.93 2.01
CA GLU A 204 -20.30 12.16 1.21
C GLU A 204 -18.98 12.35 0.46
N ASP A 205 -17.89 11.77 0.95
CA ASP A 205 -16.58 11.88 0.31
C ASP A 205 -16.51 11.10 -1.01
N LEU A 206 -17.29 10.01 -1.13
CA LEU A 206 -17.36 9.17 -2.32
C LEU A 206 -18.64 9.44 -3.11
N GLY A 207 -18.71 10.56 -3.81
CA GLY A 207 -19.92 11.00 -4.56
C GLY A 207 -20.13 10.28 -5.89
N GLY A 208 -21.39 10.20 -6.32
CA GLY A 208 -21.79 9.82 -7.68
C GLY A 208 -21.34 8.41 -8.12
N ASN A 209 -20.96 8.31 -9.40
CA ASN A 209 -20.50 7.09 -10.07
C ASN A 209 -19.01 7.18 -10.47
N GLY A 210 -18.29 8.15 -9.97
CA GLY A 210 -16.84 8.26 -10.15
C GLY A 210 -16.10 7.20 -9.36
N GLY A 211 -14.78 7.34 -9.29
CA GLY A 211 -13.97 6.37 -8.57
C GLY A 211 -12.57 6.86 -8.29
N ILE A 212 -11.90 6.13 -7.43
CA ILE A 212 -10.48 6.29 -7.12
C ILE A 212 -9.74 5.15 -7.83
N SER A 213 -9.36 5.38 -9.10
CA SER A 213 -8.62 4.45 -9.95
C SER A 213 -7.11 4.63 -9.75
N VAL A 214 -6.63 4.30 -8.56
CA VAL A 214 -5.24 4.45 -8.12
C VAL A 214 -4.73 3.11 -7.63
N SER A 215 -3.46 2.80 -7.85
CA SER A 215 -2.91 1.47 -7.55
C SER A 215 -2.86 1.19 -6.06
N ASN A 216 -2.26 2.08 -5.27
CA ASN A 216 -2.15 1.89 -3.84
C ASN A 216 -2.98 2.96 -3.11
N ILE A 217 -3.82 2.50 -2.18
CA ILE A 217 -4.72 3.38 -1.42
C ILE A 217 -4.57 3.04 0.06
N TYR A 218 -4.07 3.98 0.84
CA TYR A 218 -3.97 3.87 2.30
C TYR A 218 -5.01 4.75 2.96
N ILE A 219 -5.85 4.18 3.82
CA ILE A 219 -6.91 4.91 4.54
C ILE A 219 -6.80 4.58 6.03
N ASN A 220 -6.38 5.56 6.83
CA ASN A 220 -6.23 5.40 8.28
C ASN A 220 -7.55 5.70 9.00
N GLY A 221 -8.55 4.87 8.76
CA GLY A 221 -9.89 4.95 9.33
C GLY A 221 -10.88 4.14 8.52
N SER A 222 -12.14 4.18 8.88
CA SER A 222 -13.19 3.42 8.19
C SER A 222 -13.57 4.06 6.85
N VAL A 223 -14.03 3.21 5.94
CA VAL A 223 -14.61 3.62 4.65
C VAL A 223 -16.09 3.26 4.64
N SER A 224 -16.94 4.24 4.43
CA SER A 224 -18.38 4.00 4.38
C SER A 224 -19.01 4.57 3.10
N LYS A 225 -19.79 3.75 2.42
CA LYS A 225 -20.61 4.15 1.28
C LYS A 225 -21.87 3.32 1.16
N ASP A 226 -23.01 3.95 1.31
CA ASP A 226 -24.32 3.30 1.33
C ASP A 226 -25.01 3.23 -0.05
N SER A 227 -24.55 4.00 -1.05
CA SER A 227 -25.16 4.11 -2.38
C SER A 227 -24.16 4.53 -3.47
N GLY A 228 -24.55 4.40 -4.73
CA GLY A 228 -23.71 4.77 -5.88
C GLY A 228 -22.75 3.67 -6.31
N SER A 229 -21.97 3.93 -7.38
CA SER A 229 -21.09 2.96 -8.03
C SER A 229 -19.63 3.39 -8.08
N ALA A 230 -19.19 4.25 -7.14
CA ALA A 230 -17.80 4.67 -7.07
C ALA A 230 -16.89 3.44 -6.85
N SER A 231 -15.98 3.20 -7.80
CA SER A 231 -15.02 2.10 -7.77
C SER A 231 -13.75 2.47 -7.01
N LEU A 232 -13.05 1.47 -6.49
CA LEU A 232 -11.79 1.62 -5.78
C LEU A 232 -10.71 0.76 -6.43
N GLY A 233 -9.50 1.29 -6.50
CA GLY A 233 -8.36 0.63 -7.12
C GLY A 233 -8.26 0.85 -8.63
N SER A 234 -7.09 0.61 -9.20
CA SER A 234 -6.80 0.74 -10.62
C SER A 234 -6.99 -0.58 -11.35
N GLU A 235 -7.80 -0.59 -12.41
CA GLU A 235 -7.91 -1.73 -13.33
C GLU A 235 -6.64 -1.89 -14.17
N GLU A 236 -6.04 -0.77 -14.58
CA GLU A 236 -4.87 -0.76 -15.47
C GLU A 236 -3.59 -1.24 -14.75
N ALA A 237 -3.43 -0.88 -13.50
CA ALA A 237 -2.30 -1.26 -12.66
C ALA A 237 -2.81 -1.61 -11.24
N PRO A 238 -3.39 -2.79 -11.03
CA PRO A 238 -3.88 -3.19 -9.72
C PRO A 238 -2.75 -3.23 -8.70
N GLY A 239 -2.98 -2.61 -7.56
CA GLY A 239 -2.07 -2.62 -6.41
C GLY A 239 -2.79 -3.14 -5.16
N ALA A 240 -2.71 -2.39 -4.07
CA ALA A 240 -3.36 -2.78 -2.82
C ALA A 240 -4.11 -1.62 -2.15
N ILE A 241 -5.19 -1.95 -1.47
CA ILE A 241 -6.04 -1.01 -0.73
C ILE A 241 -5.97 -1.41 0.75
N TYR A 242 -5.47 -0.51 1.58
CA TYR A 242 -5.26 -0.72 3.01
C TYR A 242 -6.19 0.19 3.80
N ILE A 243 -7.05 -0.41 4.62
CA ILE A 243 -8.08 0.28 5.41
C ILE A 243 -7.87 -0.06 6.87
N ASN A 244 -7.40 0.90 7.65
CA ASN A 244 -7.21 0.76 9.10
C ASN A 244 -8.50 1.12 9.85
N GLY A 245 -9.55 0.35 9.63
CA GLY A 245 -10.90 0.51 10.15
C GLY A 245 -11.87 -0.38 9.38
N ASP A 246 -13.16 -0.12 9.52
CA ASP A 246 -14.21 -0.90 8.87
C ASP A 246 -14.39 -0.51 7.39
N LEU A 247 -14.80 -1.48 6.57
CA LEU A 247 -15.19 -1.27 5.19
C LEU A 247 -16.69 -1.54 5.01
N VAL A 248 -17.47 -0.50 4.75
CA VAL A 248 -18.91 -0.60 4.52
C VAL A 248 -19.25 -0.11 3.12
N LEU A 249 -19.55 -1.02 2.21
CA LEU A 249 -19.91 -0.72 0.83
C LEU A 249 -21.28 -1.33 0.52
N LEU A 250 -22.31 -0.50 0.52
CA LEU A 250 -23.71 -0.94 0.33
C LEU A 250 -24.30 -0.35 -0.94
N GLY A 251 -24.98 -1.18 -1.71
CA GLY A 251 -25.68 -0.78 -2.93
C GLY A 251 -24.77 -0.42 -4.11
N GLY A 252 -25.38 -0.24 -5.27
CA GLY A 252 -24.65 0.01 -6.53
C GLY A 252 -24.05 -1.24 -7.16
N ASN A 253 -23.22 -1.03 -8.17
CA ASN A 253 -22.35 -2.03 -8.78
C ASN A 253 -20.97 -1.37 -8.89
N ARG A 254 -20.09 -1.62 -7.96
CA ARG A 254 -18.77 -1.03 -7.92
C ARG A 254 -17.69 -2.08 -8.08
N ASN A 255 -16.66 -1.74 -8.81
CA ASN A 255 -15.49 -2.58 -8.93
C ASN A 255 -14.49 -2.27 -7.83
N ILE A 256 -13.87 -3.31 -7.30
CA ILE A 256 -12.77 -3.22 -6.36
C ILE A 256 -11.60 -3.94 -7.02
N TYR A 257 -10.60 -3.17 -7.47
CA TYR A 257 -9.41 -3.68 -8.16
C TYR A 257 -8.21 -3.73 -7.22
N GLY A 258 -7.48 -4.84 -7.30
CA GLY A 258 -6.32 -5.10 -6.44
C GLY A 258 -6.70 -5.68 -5.08
N LYS A 259 -5.68 -6.08 -4.32
CA LYS A 259 -5.85 -6.71 -3.00
C LYS A 259 -6.37 -5.71 -1.98
N VAL A 260 -7.28 -6.15 -1.12
CA VAL A 260 -7.86 -5.31 -0.07
C VAL A 260 -7.51 -5.87 1.29
N TYR A 261 -7.02 -5.01 2.17
CA TYR A 261 -6.71 -5.33 3.56
C TYR A 261 -7.54 -4.43 4.47
N VAL A 262 -8.40 -5.01 5.29
CA VAL A 262 -9.32 -4.32 6.20
C VAL A 262 -8.98 -4.69 7.63
N ASN A 263 -8.50 -3.74 8.41
CA ASN A 263 -8.23 -3.94 9.84
C ASN A 263 -9.46 -3.54 10.69
N GLY A 264 -10.55 -4.25 10.48
CA GLY A 264 -11.88 -4.04 11.08
C GLY A 264 -12.90 -4.95 10.42
N ASP A 265 -14.18 -4.67 10.59
CA ASP A 265 -15.27 -5.42 9.99
C ASP A 265 -15.52 -5.02 8.54
N CYS A 266 -16.09 -5.96 7.77
CA CYS A 266 -16.39 -5.74 6.35
C CYS A 266 -17.87 -6.02 6.06
N ASP A 267 -18.59 -5.03 5.52
CA ASP A 267 -20.01 -5.12 5.16
C ASP A 267 -20.20 -4.78 3.67
N LEU A 268 -20.47 -5.79 2.86
CA LEU A 268 -20.46 -5.67 1.41
C LEU A 268 -21.83 -5.96 0.78
N GLY A 269 -22.18 -5.10 -0.19
CA GLY A 269 -23.33 -5.31 -1.07
C GLY A 269 -23.16 -4.52 -2.36
N GLY A 270 -23.41 -5.17 -3.53
CA GLY A 270 -23.28 -4.55 -4.84
C GLY A 270 -21.83 -4.28 -5.22
N VAL A 271 -20.94 -5.26 -5.05
CA VAL A 271 -19.52 -5.18 -5.35
C VAL A 271 -19.09 -6.27 -6.33
N ILE A 272 -18.12 -5.95 -7.16
CA ILE A 272 -17.40 -6.87 -8.04
C ILE A 272 -15.96 -6.86 -7.56
N ILE A 273 -15.51 -7.97 -7.01
CA ILE A 273 -14.20 -8.16 -6.40
C ILE A 273 -13.27 -8.80 -7.42
N HIS A 274 -12.17 -8.13 -7.74
CA HIS A 274 -11.23 -8.54 -8.78
C HIS A 274 -9.95 -9.21 -8.24
N ASP A 275 -9.71 -9.15 -6.92
CA ASP A 275 -8.57 -9.77 -6.25
C ASP A 275 -8.95 -10.10 -4.80
N ASP A 276 -8.07 -10.71 -4.05
CA ASP A 276 -8.33 -11.16 -2.70
C ASP A 276 -8.62 -10.03 -1.71
N VAL A 277 -9.53 -10.30 -0.77
CA VAL A 277 -9.89 -9.40 0.33
C VAL A 277 -9.54 -10.08 1.65
N TYR A 278 -8.71 -9.45 2.45
CA TYR A 278 -8.30 -9.90 3.78
C TYR A 278 -8.93 -9.00 4.85
N VAL A 279 -9.63 -9.59 5.81
CA VAL A 279 -10.41 -8.87 6.82
C VAL A 279 -10.00 -9.31 8.22
N ASN A 280 -9.57 -8.38 9.05
CA ASN A 280 -9.31 -8.61 10.48
C ASN A 280 -10.57 -8.33 11.31
N GLY A 281 -11.61 -9.12 11.12
CA GLY A 281 -12.93 -8.95 11.75
C GLY A 281 -13.96 -9.87 11.11
N ASP A 282 -15.23 -9.54 11.30
CA ASP A 282 -16.36 -10.23 10.70
C ASP A 282 -16.67 -9.70 9.30
N VAL A 283 -17.19 -10.59 8.44
CA VAL A 283 -17.66 -10.23 7.11
C VAL A 283 -19.17 -10.40 7.03
N THR A 284 -19.88 -9.35 6.64
CA THR A 284 -21.32 -9.39 6.35
C THR A 284 -21.57 -9.20 4.87
N LEU A 285 -22.25 -10.14 4.23
CA LEU A 285 -22.60 -10.11 2.82
C LEU A 285 -24.11 -9.86 2.66
N ARG A 286 -24.44 -8.77 1.94
CA ARG A 286 -25.83 -8.31 1.79
C ARG A 286 -26.42 -8.68 0.44
N ARG A 287 -27.75 -8.67 0.40
CA ARG A 287 -28.53 -8.89 -0.82
C ARG A 287 -28.28 -7.78 -1.84
N ASN A 288 -27.26 -7.91 -2.62
CA ASN A 288 -27.01 -7.23 -3.88
C ASN A 288 -26.00 -8.09 -4.61
N VAL A 289 -25.85 -7.91 -5.90
CA VAL A 289 -24.90 -8.73 -6.66
C VAL A 289 -23.51 -8.56 -6.06
N ILE A 290 -22.98 -9.63 -5.50
CA ILE A 290 -21.58 -9.76 -5.13
C ILE A 290 -20.99 -10.75 -6.14
N SER A 291 -19.97 -10.33 -6.86
CA SER A 291 -19.33 -11.15 -7.89
C SER A 291 -17.83 -11.20 -7.64
N PHE A 292 -17.24 -12.34 -7.90
CA PHE A 292 -15.82 -12.59 -7.81
C PHE A 292 -15.27 -12.86 -9.21
N VAL A 293 -14.17 -12.20 -9.57
CA VAL A 293 -13.53 -12.32 -10.86
C VAL A 293 -12.21 -13.10 -10.68
N ASP A 294 -11.88 -13.95 -11.64
CA ASP A 294 -10.59 -14.66 -11.72
C ASP A 294 -10.16 -15.43 -10.47
N GLY A 295 -11.13 -15.94 -9.71
CA GLY A 295 -10.86 -16.74 -8.50
C GLY A 295 -10.59 -15.90 -7.24
N ALA A 296 -10.89 -14.62 -7.27
CA ALA A 296 -10.84 -13.74 -6.10
C ALA A 296 -11.59 -14.32 -4.90
N HIS A 297 -11.08 -14.10 -3.70
CA HIS A 297 -11.55 -14.72 -2.48
C HIS A 297 -11.59 -13.73 -1.31
N ILE A 298 -12.47 -13.96 -0.35
CA ILE A 298 -12.52 -13.23 0.92
C ILE A 298 -12.00 -14.13 2.04
N TYR A 299 -11.01 -13.66 2.76
CA TYR A 299 -10.45 -14.30 3.96
C TYR A 299 -10.74 -13.41 5.16
N CYS A 300 -11.24 -13.97 6.27
CA CYS A 300 -11.46 -13.21 7.49
C CYS A 300 -11.04 -13.96 8.76
N THR A 301 -10.66 -13.19 9.78
CA THR A 301 -10.35 -13.75 11.11
C THR A 301 -11.60 -14.09 11.90
N GLY A 302 -12.69 -13.39 11.65
CA GLY A 302 -14.00 -13.55 12.29
C GLY A 302 -14.92 -14.51 11.57
N ASN A 303 -16.22 -14.22 11.55
CA ASN A 303 -17.26 -15.03 10.96
C ASN A 303 -17.77 -14.41 9.64
N ILE A 304 -18.26 -15.28 8.75
CA ILE A 304 -18.93 -14.85 7.52
C ILE A 304 -20.42 -14.95 7.69
N ASN A 305 -21.10 -13.81 7.61
CA ASN A 305 -22.54 -13.67 7.81
C ASN A 305 -23.24 -13.39 6.47
N LEU A 306 -24.02 -14.36 5.98
CA LEU A 306 -24.88 -14.16 4.82
C LEU A 306 -26.24 -13.61 5.27
N LEU A 307 -26.63 -12.44 4.80
CA LEU A 307 -27.97 -11.91 5.02
C LEU A 307 -28.99 -12.55 4.06
N PRO A 308 -30.29 -12.56 4.42
CA PRO A 308 -31.32 -13.16 3.59
C PRO A 308 -31.33 -12.65 2.14
N GLY A 309 -31.27 -13.58 1.18
CA GLY A 309 -31.32 -13.30 -0.26
C GLY A 309 -29.94 -13.18 -0.93
N VAL A 310 -28.85 -13.41 -0.21
CA VAL A 310 -27.52 -13.68 -0.80
C VAL A 310 -27.49 -15.14 -1.27
N ASP A 311 -26.91 -15.38 -2.44
CA ASP A 311 -26.72 -16.74 -2.96
C ASP A 311 -25.70 -17.48 -2.10
N SER A 312 -26.03 -18.69 -1.68
CA SER A 312 -25.13 -19.51 -0.86
C SER A 312 -23.83 -19.90 -1.58
N SER A 313 -23.81 -19.91 -2.91
CA SER A 313 -22.59 -20.14 -3.70
C SER A 313 -21.53 -19.04 -3.48
N THR A 314 -21.92 -17.88 -2.95
CA THR A 314 -20.99 -16.84 -2.53
C THR A 314 -19.98 -17.34 -1.48
N LEU A 315 -20.38 -18.32 -0.65
CA LEU A 315 -19.49 -18.93 0.35
C LEU A 315 -18.36 -19.76 -0.28
N ASP A 316 -18.50 -20.20 -1.52
CA ASP A 316 -17.42 -20.92 -2.22
C ASP A 316 -16.19 -20.02 -2.46
N HIS A 317 -16.38 -18.69 -2.34
CA HIS A 317 -15.36 -17.66 -2.44
C HIS A 317 -15.01 -17.03 -1.08
N CYS A 318 -15.28 -17.69 0.02
CA CYS A 318 -15.09 -17.14 1.35
C CYS A 318 -14.46 -18.16 2.29
N THR A 319 -13.50 -17.75 3.10
CA THR A 319 -12.89 -18.57 4.15
C THR A 319 -12.80 -17.76 5.44
N ASP A 320 -13.45 -18.24 6.49
CA ASP A 320 -13.38 -17.68 7.84
C ASP A 320 -12.21 -18.26 8.66
N GLN A 321 -11.97 -17.68 9.83
CA GLN A 321 -10.94 -18.12 10.78
C GLN A 321 -9.53 -18.19 10.16
N THR A 322 -9.26 -17.33 9.16
CA THR A 322 -7.96 -17.23 8.49
C THR A 322 -7.13 -16.10 9.12
N PRO A 323 -5.84 -16.32 9.43
CA PRO A 323 -4.98 -15.27 9.97
C PRO A 323 -4.92 -14.06 9.04
N PHE A 324 -4.99 -12.87 9.64
CA PHE A 324 -4.83 -11.61 8.90
C PHE A 324 -3.34 -11.32 8.66
N PRO A 325 -2.91 -11.03 7.42
CA PRO A 325 -1.50 -10.81 7.14
C PRO A 325 -0.94 -9.50 7.71
N GLY A 326 -1.81 -8.61 8.21
CA GLY A 326 -1.39 -7.30 8.70
C GLY A 326 -0.92 -6.35 7.60
N PHE A 327 -0.73 -5.09 7.96
CA PHE A 327 -0.07 -4.06 7.14
C PHE A 327 0.35 -2.88 8.02
N THR A 328 1.26 -2.06 7.50
CA THR A 328 1.68 -0.81 8.15
C THR A 328 1.16 0.38 7.36
N MET A 329 0.56 1.33 8.05
CA MET A 329 0.16 2.60 7.45
C MET A 329 1.38 3.52 7.29
N PRO A 330 1.50 4.28 6.18
CA PRO A 330 2.47 5.36 6.11
C PRO A 330 2.26 6.36 7.25
N ASP A 331 3.32 6.66 7.98
CA ASP A 331 3.30 7.57 9.14
C ASP A 331 4.09 8.87 8.91
N GLN A 332 4.59 9.08 7.70
CA GLN A 332 5.34 10.28 7.33
C GLN A 332 4.48 11.53 7.56
N GLY A 333 4.88 12.37 8.49
CA GLY A 333 4.24 13.64 8.73
C GLY A 333 4.43 14.61 7.56
N ILE A 334 3.37 15.32 7.16
CA ILE A 334 3.49 16.39 6.16
C ILE A 334 4.46 17.44 6.71
N PRO A 335 5.58 17.74 6.03
CA PRO A 335 6.57 18.68 6.53
C PRO A 335 6.02 20.11 6.53
N SER A 336 6.60 20.95 7.36
CA SER A 336 6.40 22.38 7.26
C SER A 336 7.04 22.93 5.98
N THR A 337 6.61 24.13 5.56
CA THR A 337 7.24 24.81 4.42
C THR A 337 8.70 25.14 4.71
N LYS A 338 9.52 25.18 3.67
CA LYS A 338 10.89 25.70 3.76
C LYS A 338 10.92 27.15 4.22
N PRO A 339 12.06 27.69 4.63
CA PRO A 339 12.19 29.11 4.99
C PRO A 339 11.80 30.04 3.84
N ALA A 340 11.20 31.19 4.15
CA ALA A 340 10.68 32.14 3.14
C ALA A 340 11.77 32.63 2.17
N GLU A 341 13.01 32.74 2.64
CA GLU A 341 14.18 33.14 1.85
C GLU A 341 14.46 32.12 0.74
N TRP A 342 14.23 30.82 1.00
CA TRP A 342 14.39 29.79 0.00
C TRP A 342 13.41 29.99 -1.18
N TYR A 343 12.14 30.26 -0.90
CA TYR A 343 11.14 30.53 -1.95
C TYR A 343 11.44 31.81 -2.71
N THR A 344 11.91 32.85 -2.01
CA THR A 344 12.32 34.10 -2.65
C THR A 344 13.50 33.88 -3.60
N ALA A 345 14.50 33.09 -3.18
CA ALA A 345 15.65 32.75 -4.02
C ALA A 345 15.26 31.86 -5.23
N LYS A 346 14.13 31.16 -5.17
CA LYS A 346 13.58 30.33 -6.25
C LYS A 346 12.47 31.05 -7.06
N GLU A 347 12.38 32.36 -6.91
CA GLU A 347 11.46 33.23 -7.66
C GLU A 347 9.97 32.89 -7.46
N TYR A 348 9.56 32.53 -6.22
CA TYR A 348 8.16 32.38 -5.88
C TYR A 348 7.56 33.73 -5.52
N ASP A 349 6.43 34.06 -6.12
CA ASP A 349 5.63 35.24 -5.82
C ASP A 349 4.72 35.03 -4.60
N GLN A 350 4.37 36.12 -3.92
CA GLN A 350 3.40 36.07 -2.81
C GLN A 350 1.94 36.14 -3.28
N ASN A 351 1.71 36.55 -4.52
CA ASN A 351 0.40 36.62 -5.16
C ASN A 351 0.59 36.56 -6.68
N GLY A 352 -0.49 36.23 -7.38
CA GLY A 352 -0.45 36.17 -8.83
C GLY A 352 -1.77 35.65 -9.40
N ILE A 353 -2.03 36.00 -10.66
CA ILE A 353 -3.16 35.46 -11.42
C ILE A 353 -2.77 34.07 -11.91
N LEU A 354 -3.69 33.11 -11.79
CA LEU A 354 -3.47 31.73 -12.24
C LEU A 354 -3.18 31.70 -13.75
N THR A 355 -1.93 31.43 -14.09
CA THR A 355 -1.38 31.36 -15.46
C THR A 355 -0.30 30.29 -15.52
N ASN A 356 0.17 29.95 -16.73
CA ASN A 356 1.25 28.97 -16.92
C ASN A 356 2.52 29.35 -16.16
N ASN A 357 3.18 28.36 -15.59
CA ASN A 357 4.44 28.46 -14.82
C ASN A 357 4.35 29.35 -13.57
N LEU A 358 3.15 29.61 -13.06
CA LEU A 358 2.97 30.38 -11.82
C LEU A 358 3.60 29.64 -10.64
N ARG A 359 4.43 30.36 -9.88
CA ARG A 359 5.00 29.87 -8.61
C ARG A 359 4.56 30.77 -7.48
N ILE A 360 3.81 30.24 -6.52
CA ILE A 360 3.28 30.98 -5.38
C ILE A 360 3.78 30.40 -4.07
N PHE A 361 4.25 31.28 -3.19
CA PHE A 361 4.43 31.02 -1.78
C PHE A 361 3.73 32.10 -0.96
N ALA A 362 2.56 31.80 -0.41
CA ALA A 362 1.71 32.75 0.29
C ALA A 362 1.10 32.14 1.55
N PRO A 363 0.51 32.92 2.46
CA PRO A 363 -0.28 32.38 3.56
C PRO A 363 -1.43 31.49 3.09
N SER A 364 -2.11 31.86 2.01
CA SER A 364 -3.14 31.12 1.30
C SER A 364 -3.20 31.56 -0.16
N TYR A 365 -3.83 30.77 -1.03
CA TYR A 365 -4.02 31.15 -2.43
C TYR A 365 -5.48 30.97 -2.84
N SER A 366 -6.02 31.93 -3.59
CA SER A 366 -7.37 31.86 -4.09
C SER A 366 -7.47 32.37 -5.52
N SER A 367 -8.09 31.55 -6.39
CA SER A 367 -8.48 31.91 -7.75
C SER A 367 -9.91 31.42 -7.98
N THR A 368 -10.90 32.31 -7.83
CA THR A 368 -12.34 31.97 -7.82
C THR A 368 -13.08 32.46 -9.05
N SER A 369 -12.38 32.96 -10.06
CA SER A 369 -12.98 33.45 -11.31
C SER A 369 -12.56 32.55 -12.47
N TRP A 370 -13.36 32.53 -13.51
CA TRP A 370 -12.99 31.82 -14.73
C TRP A 370 -11.60 32.22 -15.23
N ARG A 371 -10.82 31.21 -15.57
CA ARG A 371 -9.50 31.36 -16.14
C ARG A 371 -9.29 30.33 -17.26
N ASN A 372 -8.35 30.62 -18.15
CA ASN A 372 -7.83 29.61 -19.06
C ASN A 372 -7.09 28.52 -18.28
N THR A 373 -6.87 27.39 -18.92
CA THR A 373 -5.97 26.35 -18.39
C THR A 373 -4.63 26.95 -17.98
N ALA A 374 -4.17 26.58 -16.80
CA ALA A 374 -2.86 26.96 -16.28
C ALA A 374 -2.00 25.72 -16.10
N GLU A 375 -0.85 25.70 -16.75
CA GLU A 375 0.05 24.56 -16.78
C GLU A 375 1.32 24.81 -15.96
N ASN A 376 1.84 23.74 -15.35
CA ASN A 376 3.10 23.76 -14.61
C ASN A 376 3.11 24.80 -13.47
N VAL A 377 2.00 24.84 -12.70
CA VAL A 377 1.91 25.75 -11.55
C VAL A 377 2.47 25.06 -10.29
N ILE A 378 3.07 25.85 -9.39
CA ILE A 378 3.49 25.38 -8.06
C ILE A 378 2.90 26.35 -7.04
N ILE A 379 1.93 25.90 -6.27
CA ILE A 379 1.22 26.73 -5.32
C ILE A 379 1.40 26.18 -3.92
N ILE A 380 2.03 27.00 -3.07
CA ILE A 380 2.33 26.68 -1.68
C ILE A 380 1.54 27.62 -0.77
N ALA A 381 0.60 27.08 0.00
CA ALA A 381 -0.16 27.81 1.02
C ALA A 381 0.43 27.51 2.41
N ARG A 382 1.21 28.44 2.95
CA ARG A 382 1.99 28.24 4.17
C ARG A 382 1.15 27.94 5.42
N THR A 383 0.02 28.64 5.59
CA THR A 383 -0.77 28.62 6.83
C THR A 383 -2.27 28.40 6.60
N GLY A 384 -2.72 28.35 5.37
CA GLY A 384 -4.14 28.24 5.05
C GLY A 384 -4.38 27.45 3.75
N ASP A 385 -5.50 27.73 3.11
CA ASP A 385 -6.04 26.93 2.03
C ASP A 385 -5.54 27.36 0.63
N ILE A 386 -5.59 26.41 -0.30
CA ILE A 386 -5.54 26.66 -1.74
C ILE A 386 -6.95 26.46 -2.29
N THR A 387 -7.53 27.51 -2.89
CA THR A 387 -8.85 27.46 -3.50
C THR A 387 -8.77 27.85 -4.97
N ILE A 388 -9.07 26.92 -5.87
CA ILE A 388 -9.13 27.13 -7.31
C ILE A 388 -10.52 26.70 -7.78
N THR A 389 -11.38 27.67 -8.06
CA THR A 389 -12.77 27.42 -8.45
C THR A 389 -13.19 28.27 -9.64
N GLY A 390 -14.35 27.94 -10.24
CA GLY A 390 -14.87 28.68 -11.37
C GLY A 390 -14.09 28.47 -12.68
N MET A 391 -13.30 27.40 -12.80
CA MET A 391 -12.51 27.13 -14.00
C MET A 391 -13.37 26.68 -15.20
N GLY A 392 -14.59 26.24 -14.97
CA GLY A 392 -15.50 25.77 -16.04
C GLY A 392 -14.91 24.58 -16.81
N SER A 393 -14.70 24.75 -18.13
CA SER A 393 -14.08 23.72 -18.99
C SER A 393 -12.56 23.71 -18.98
N SER A 394 -11.93 24.58 -18.21
CA SER A 394 -10.47 24.66 -18.04
C SER A 394 -10.02 23.87 -16.83
N GLY A 395 -8.71 23.66 -16.74
CA GLY A 395 -8.10 22.92 -15.65
C GLY A 395 -6.74 23.47 -15.26
N VAL A 396 -6.06 22.74 -14.39
CA VAL A 396 -4.75 23.12 -13.89
C VAL A 396 -3.84 21.93 -13.83
N THR A 397 -2.53 22.15 -14.10
CA THR A 397 -1.51 21.11 -13.89
C THR A 397 -0.41 21.64 -12.99
N GLY A 398 0.07 20.82 -12.03
CA GLY A 398 1.14 21.25 -11.14
C GLY A 398 1.18 20.60 -9.78
N ILE A 399 1.79 21.32 -8.83
CA ILE A 399 2.02 20.90 -7.45
C ILE A 399 1.23 21.83 -6.51
N PHE A 400 0.45 21.25 -5.63
CA PHE A 400 -0.39 21.95 -4.66
C PHE A 400 -0.02 21.49 -3.26
N PHE A 401 0.62 22.36 -2.48
CA PHE A 401 1.09 22.05 -1.15
C PHE A 401 0.48 22.99 -0.11
N ALA A 402 -0.36 22.44 0.76
CA ALA A 402 -1.04 23.15 1.85
C ALA A 402 -0.83 22.40 3.19
N PRO A 403 0.37 22.47 3.80
CA PRO A 403 0.70 21.70 5.00
C PRO A 403 -0.13 22.07 6.23
N ASN A 404 -0.83 23.21 6.19
CA ASN A 404 -1.67 23.71 7.28
C ASN A 404 -3.10 24.05 6.82
N GLY A 405 -3.52 23.49 5.69
CA GLY A 405 -4.84 23.78 5.13
C GLY A 405 -5.30 22.68 4.16
N LYS A 406 -6.36 22.99 3.43
CA LYS A 406 -6.96 22.12 2.42
C LYS A 406 -6.71 22.66 1.01
N VAL A 407 -6.90 21.78 0.04
CA VAL A 407 -6.99 22.15 -1.38
C VAL A 407 -8.44 21.96 -1.84
N THR A 408 -9.03 23.00 -2.43
CA THR A 408 -10.37 22.95 -3.03
C THR A 408 -10.26 23.25 -4.51
N PHE A 409 -10.82 22.37 -5.33
CA PHE A 409 -10.78 22.51 -6.79
C PHE A 409 -12.16 22.40 -7.45
N GLU A 410 -12.41 23.30 -8.42
CA GLU A 410 -13.56 23.26 -9.30
C GLU A 410 -13.14 23.59 -10.73
N GLY A 411 -13.12 22.59 -11.60
CA GLY A 411 -12.72 22.71 -12.99
C GLY A 411 -12.90 21.41 -13.75
N ALA A 412 -12.54 21.39 -15.03
CA ALA A 412 -12.66 20.19 -15.85
C ALA A 412 -11.60 19.14 -15.50
N PHE A 413 -10.39 19.56 -15.16
CA PHE A 413 -9.32 18.65 -14.78
C PHE A 413 -8.27 19.29 -13.85
N LEU A 414 -7.67 18.45 -13.02
CA LEU A 414 -6.45 18.73 -12.29
C LEU A 414 -5.46 17.60 -12.58
N GLU A 415 -4.23 17.93 -12.97
CA GLU A 415 -3.16 16.95 -13.15
C GLU A 415 -1.98 17.33 -12.25
N GLY A 416 -1.45 16.38 -11.50
CA GLY A 416 -0.26 16.62 -10.67
C GLY A 416 -0.28 15.96 -9.31
N VAL A 417 0.22 16.68 -8.28
CA VAL A 417 0.34 16.22 -6.90
C VAL A 417 -0.36 17.18 -5.95
N VAL A 418 -1.13 16.64 -5.02
CA VAL A 418 -1.84 17.40 -3.99
C VAL A 418 -1.47 16.89 -2.61
N ILE A 419 -0.76 17.70 -1.83
CA ILE A 419 -0.40 17.42 -0.44
C ILE A 419 -1.06 18.48 0.43
N ALA A 420 -2.06 18.10 1.21
CA ALA A 420 -2.88 19.03 1.98
C ALA A 420 -3.32 18.40 3.30
N ARG A 421 -2.82 18.95 4.43
CA ARG A 421 -3.14 18.40 5.75
C ARG A 421 -4.64 18.17 5.95
N ASP A 422 -5.44 19.16 5.64
CA ASP A 422 -6.89 19.15 5.89
C ASP A 422 -7.69 18.57 4.72
N GLY A 423 -7.00 17.95 3.73
CA GLY A 423 -7.59 17.17 2.65
C GLY A 423 -7.74 17.87 1.30
N PHE A 424 -8.17 17.09 0.31
CA PHE A 424 -8.41 17.53 -1.05
C PHE A 424 -9.89 17.40 -1.40
N PHE A 425 -10.51 18.51 -1.83
CA PHE A 425 -11.95 18.64 -2.10
C PHE A 425 -12.21 19.00 -3.56
N ILE A 426 -12.95 18.15 -4.26
CA ILE A 426 -13.35 18.36 -5.65
C ILE A 426 -14.85 18.62 -5.64
N ILE A 427 -15.24 19.88 -5.90
CA ILE A 427 -16.61 20.34 -5.70
C ILE A 427 -17.48 20.32 -6.96
N ASN A 428 -16.93 19.92 -8.10
CA ASN A 428 -17.72 19.83 -9.36
C ASN A 428 -17.66 18.40 -9.92
N GLY A 429 -18.82 17.88 -10.31
CA GLY A 429 -18.91 16.61 -11.04
C GLY A 429 -18.29 16.70 -12.44
N ASN A 430 -17.90 15.54 -12.98
CA ASN A 430 -17.17 15.36 -14.24
C ASN A 430 -15.73 15.93 -14.26
N THR A 431 -15.19 16.29 -13.11
CA THR A 431 -13.76 16.62 -12.97
C THR A 431 -12.93 15.36 -13.14
N LYS A 432 -11.87 15.45 -13.94
CA LYS A 432 -10.84 14.44 -14.06
C LYS A 432 -9.61 14.87 -13.24
N VAL A 433 -9.21 14.06 -12.28
CA VAL A 433 -7.97 14.27 -11.53
C VAL A 433 -6.97 13.19 -11.94
N THR A 434 -5.79 13.59 -12.37
CA THR A 434 -4.80 12.66 -12.93
C THR A 434 -3.45 12.82 -12.24
N PHE A 435 -2.86 11.70 -11.85
CA PHE A 435 -1.51 11.67 -11.32
C PHE A 435 -0.48 12.08 -12.35
N LYS A 436 0.48 12.88 -11.91
CA LYS A 436 1.73 13.14 -12.61
C LYS A 436 2.81 13.38 -11.56
N ASN A 437 3.85 12.57 -11.60
CA ASN A 437 4.89 12.60 -10.59
C ASN A 437 5.55 13.98 -10.49
N ILE A 438 5.97 14.36 -9.29
CA ILE A 438 6.59 15.67 -8.98
C ILE A 438 7.86 15.92 -9.79
N ASP A 439 8.61 14.87 -10.12
CA ASP A 439 9.85 14.94 -10.93
C ASP A 439 9.62 15.46 -12.36
N GLN A 440 8.37 15.32 -12.86
CA GLN A 440 7.98 15.86 -14.16
C GLN A 440 7.70 17.36 -14.14
N TYR A 441 7.57 17.96 -12.98
CA TYR A 441 7.44 19.41 -12.80
C TYR A 441 8.75 20.04 -12.33
N ILE A 442 9.52 19.34 -11.50
CA ILE A 442 10.76 19.81 -10.91
C ILE A 442 11.78 18.67 -11.02
N SER A 443 12.75 18.82 -11.92
CA SER A 443 13.73 17.77 -12.22
C SER A 443 14.85 17.62 -11.18
N ASN A 444 15.05 18.61 -10.30
CA ASN A 444 16.05 18.53 -9.25
C ASN A 444 15.38 18.39 -7.88
N PRO A 445 15.56 17.26 -7.17
CA PRO A 445 14.97 17.07 -5.85
C PRO A 445 15.28 18.15 -4.82
N ALA A 446 16.46 18.81 -4.92
CA ALA A 446 16.81 19.94 -4.06
C ALA A 446 15.88 21.16 -4.23
N ASP A 447 15.11 21.20 -5.32
CA ASP A 447 14.18 22.27 -5.65
C ASP A 447 12.73 21.93 -5.30
N TYR A 448 12.46 20.78 -4.68
CA TYR A 448 11.12 20.45 -4.23
C TYR A 448 10.69 21.38 -3.11
N PRO A 449 9.40 21.82 -3.12
CA PRO A 449 8.94 22.92 -2.29
C PRO A 449 8.58 22.51 -0.84
N PHE A 450 8.85 21.31 -0.42
CA PHE A 450 8.56 20.78 0.93
C PHE A 450 9.73 19.97 1.47
#